data_2a91f7545df4e07ff09721b22fc4fa9f
#
_entry.id   2a91f7545df4e07ff09721b22fc4fa9f
#
_cell.length_a   1.000
_cell.length_b   1.000
_cell.length_c   1.000
_cell.angle_alpha   90.00
_cell.angle_beta   90.00
_cell.angle_gamma   90.00
#
_symmetry.space_group_name_H-M   'P 1'
#
loop_
_entity.id
_entity.type
_entity.pdbx_description
1 polymer ?
#
loop_
_entity_poly.entity_id
_entity_poly.type
_entity_poly.pdbx_seq_one_letter_code
_entity_poly.pdbx_strand_id
1 'polypeptide(L)'
;DTASEIGTNIIVVVNDNEMSIAENHGGLYKNLKLLRESNGQAELNFFKAMGFDYMYVEEGNDVSKLVEAFKKVKDIDHPIVVHIHSEKGHGYKPAVDNKENWHWSMPFNIEDGSLKNLSGGENISLMLGDWLLDEMKRDEKLVAIAAGVPRCYGYDKEKREQAGKQFIDVGIAEEEAVALASGMAKRGAHPVFSDFATFFQRTYDQLCQDLAVNGNPAVFNVLGASIYGMNDFTHICFFDIPMISHIPNLHYLAPTSYEELIAMEKWAINQDKYSIAIRVPEGPVVHSCEEYDTDYSDLNKFKMAHRGEKIAIIAVGNFFYKGEAVRLALANDGIDATLINPRYLSGVDEVMLERSEEHTSELQSRL
;
A
#
# COMPACT_ATOMS: atom_id res chain seq x y z
N ASP A 1 -18.92 19.80 3.38
CA ASP A 1 -20.19 20.06 2.71
C ASP A 1 -21.36 19.87 3.67
N THR A 2 -21.69 18.64 4.08
CA THR A 2 -22.79 18.37 5.04
C THR A 2 -22.70 19.21 6.32
N ALA A 3 -21.52 19.40 6.88
CA ALA A 3 -21.33 20.20 8.09
C ALA A 3 -21.72 21.67 7.91
N SER A 4 -21.49 22.26 6.74
CA SER A 4 -21.94 23.64 6.45
C SER A 4 -23.45 23.71 6.22
N GLU A 5 -24.03 22.70 5.58
CA GLU A 5 -25.47 22.63 5.30
C GLU A 5 -26.32 22.46 6.58
N ILE A 6 -25.86 21.62 7.50
CA ILE A 6 -26.58 21.39 8.78
C ILE A 6 -26.57 22.65 9.66
N GLY A 7 -25.65 23.59 9.47
CA GLY A 7 -25.61 24.86 10.19
C GLY A 7 -25.27 24.73 11.68
N THR A 8 -24.47 23.74 12.06
CA THR A 8 -24.01 23.55 13.44
C THR A 8 -22.79 24.45 13.74
N ASN A 9 -22.44 24.58 15.01
CA ASN A 9 -21.27 25.33 15.46
C ASN A 9 -19.95 24.55 15.36
N ILE A 10 -19.77 23.78 14.28
CA ILE A 10 -18.56 22.98 14.06
C ILE A 10 -17.36 23.88 13.72
N ILE A 11 -16.25 23.64 14.36
CA ILE A 11 -14.96 24.28 14.06
C ILE A 11 -14.08 23.24 13.38
N VAL A 12 -13.81 23.44 12.09
CA VAL A 12 -12.89 22.56 11.32
C VAL A 12 -11.51 23.20 11.32
N VAL A 13 -10.53 22.54 11.91
CA VAL A 13 -9.15 23.01 11.92
C VAL A 13 -8.40 22.38 10.75
N VAL A 14 -7.92 23.21 9.83
CA VAL A 14 -7.04 22.81 8.75
C VAL A 14 -5.61 23.19 9.13
N ASN A 15 -4.82 22.21 9.56
CA ASN A 15 -3.40 22.39 9.83
C ASN A 15 -2.63 22.22 8.53
N ASP A 16 -2.34 23.31 7.85
CA ASP A 16 -1.65 23.36 6.59
C ASP A 16 -0.14 23.57 6.81
N ASN A 17 0.64 22.53 6.63
CA ASN A 17 2.10 22.58 6.67
C ASN A 17 2.74 22.34 5.29
N GLU A 18 1.97 22.55 4.22
CA GLU A 18 2.36 22.39 2.81
C GLU A 18 2.64 20.96 2.35
N MET A 19 2.56 20.00 3.27
CA MET A 19 2.90 18.61 3.02
C MET A 19 1.79 17.68 3.50
N SER A 20 1.63 16.56 2.83
CA SER A 20 1.08 15.34 3.41
C SER A 20 2.23 14.51 3.99
N ILE A 21 2.40 13.27 3.55
CA ILE A 21 3.64 12.51 3.79
C ILE A 21 4.68 13.01 2.78
N ALA A 22 4.40 12.86 1.47
CA ALA A 22 5.12 13.52 0.39
C ALA A 22 4.58 14.94 0.11
N GLU A 23 5.03 15.56 -0.96
CA GLU A 23 4.54 16.85 -1.43
C GLU A 23 3.07 16.75 -1.87
N ASN A 24 2.29 17.75 -1.52
CA ASN A 24 0.88 17.82 -1.91
C ASN A 24 0.68 18.29 -3.35
N HIS A 25 -0.26 17.68 -4.04
CA HIS A 25 -0.64 18.00 -5.42
C HIS A 25 -2.15 18.25 -5.56
N GLY A 26 -2.54 18.89 -6.66
CA GLY A 26 -3.95 19.08 -7.01
C GLY A 26 -4.55 20.43 -6.65
N GLY A 27 -5.83 20.60 -6.95
CA GLY A 27 -6.54 21.87 -6.91
C GLY A 27 -6.72 22.43 -5.51
N LEU A 28 -7.04 21.57 -4.54
CA LEU A 28 -7.17 21.97 -3.13
C LEU A 28 -5.89 22.58 -2.59
N TYR A 29 -4.75 21.94 -2.83
CA TYR A 29 -3.45 22.42 -2.33
C TYR A 29 -2.98 23.71 -3.02
N LYS A 30 -3.34 23.90 -4.30
CA LYS A 30 -3.15 25.19 -4.98
C LYS A 30 -3.98 26.29 -4.33
N ASN A 31 -5.21 25.99 -3.92
CA ASN A 31 -6.04 26.96 -3.21
C ASN A 31 -5.52 27.24 -1.80
N LEU A 32 -5.08 26.22 -1.04
CA LEU A 32 -4.43 26.43 0.25
C LEU A 32 -3.20 27.35 0.12
N LYS A 33 -2.34 27.11 -0.88
CA LYS A 33 -1.20 27.97 -1.19
C LYS A 33 -1.62 29.42 -1.47
N LEU A 34 -2.63 29.62 -2.30
CA LEU A 34 -3.18 30.95 -2.59
C LEU A 34 -3.69 31.65 -1.32
N LEU A 35 -4.35 30.91 -0.45
CA LEU A 35 -4.85 31.43 0.82
C LEU A 35 -3.71 31.80 1.78
N ARG A 36 -2.62 31.03 1.84
CA ARG A 36 -1.41 31.41 2.60
C ARG A 36 -0.77 32.68 2.05
N GLU A 37 -0.49 32.71 0.75
CA GLU A 37 0.19 33.83 0.08
C GLU A 37 -0.62 35.15 0.15
N SER A 38 -1.94 35.06 0.28
CA SER A 38 -2.84 36.20 0.45
C SER A 38 -3.18 36.52 1.91
N ASN A 39 -2.56 35.86 2.86
CA ASN A 39 -2.91 35.96 4.28
C ASN A 39 -4.42 35.75 4.53
N GLY A 40 -4.99 34.78 3.86
CA GLY A 40 -6.40 34.39 3.94
C GLY A 40 -7.38 35.31 3.18
N GLN A 41 -6.90 36.29 2.42
CA GLN A 41 -7.73 37.33 1.79
C GLN A 41 -8.13 37.03 0.33
N ALA A 42 -7.64 35.95 -0.27
CA ALA A 42 -8.00 35.61 -1.64
C ALA A 42 -9.52 35.44 -1.82
N GLU A 43 -10.07 36.01 -2.89
CA GLU A 43 -11.49 35.84 -3.23
C GLU A 43 -11.83 34.38 -3.52
N LEU A 44 -10.95 33.67 -4.23
CA LEU A 44 -11.10 32.25 -4.48
C LEU A 44 -10.73 31.47 -3.20
N ASN A 45 -11.76 31.06 -2.47
CA ASN A 45 -11.63 30.31 -1.23
C ASN A 45 -12.56 29.10 -1.25
N PHE A 46 -11.96 27.92 -1.36
CA PHE A 46 -12.66 26.64 -1.42
C PHE A 46 -13.62 26.44 -0.23
N PHE A 47 -13.21 26.81 0.97
CA PHE A 47 -14.03 26.63 2.17
C PHE A 47 -15.25 27.54 2.18
N LYS A 48 -15.08 28.81 1.78
CA LYS A 48 -16.19 29.75 1.64
C LYS A 48 -17.17 29.31 0.54
N ALA A 49 -16.65 28.76 -0.56
CA ALA A 49 -17.48 28.21 -1.63
C ALA A 49 -18.35 27.02 -1.17
N MET A 50 -17.91 26.30 -0.13
CA MET A 50 -18.68 25.22 0.50
C MET A 50 -19.63 25.70 1.63
N GLY A 51 -19.72 27.00 1.89
CA GLY A 51 -20.60 27.56 2.89
C GLY A 51 -20.04 27.66 4.32
N PHE A 52 -18.71 27.56 4.48
CA PHE A 52 -18.07 27.79 5.78
C PHE A 52 -17.66 29.24 5.93
N ASP A 53 -17.74 29.76 7.15
CA ASP A 53 -16.93 30.90 7.53
C ASP A 53 -15.46 30.50 7.58
N TYR A 54 -14.56 31.48 7.48
CA TYR A 54 -13.15 31.20 7.33
C TYR A 54 -12.28 32.19 8.11
N MET A 55 -11.32 31.63 8.86
CA MET A 55 -10.28 32.36 9.58
C MET A 55 -8.91 31.79 9.22
N TYR A 56 -7.96 32.66 8.93
CA TYR A 56 -6.57 32.28 8.69
C TYR A 56 -5.67 32.66 9.87
N VAL A 57 -4.71 31.79 10.20
CA VAL A 57 -3.71 31.95 11.25
C VAL A 57 -2.34 31.67 10.67
N GLU A 58 -1.55 32.72 10.48
CA GLU A 58 -0.20 32.64 9.88
C GLU A 58 0.80 31.97 10.83
N GLU A 59 0.81 32.33 12.12
CA GLU A 59 1.77 31.83 13.10
C GLU A 59 1.28 30.54 13.77
N GLY A 60 1.06 29.48 12.98
CA GLY A 60 0.47 28.22 13.43
C GLY A 60 1.33 27.40 14.39
N ASN A 61 2.62 27.73 14.53
CA ASN A 61 3.49 27.12 15.54
C ASN A 61 3.55 27.94 16.86
N ASP A 62 2.90 29.11 16.94
CA ASP A 62 2.78 29.92 18.15
C ASP A 62 1.51 29.57 18.92
N VAL A 63 1.67 28.92 20.10
CA VAL A 63 0.57 28.52 20.95
C VAL A 63 -0.27 29.71 21.38
N SER A 64 0.32 30.89 21.65
CA SER A 64 -0.39 32.08 22.05
C SER A 64 -1.33 32.57 20.95
N LYS A 65 -0.89 32.54 19.71
CA LYS A 65 -1.69 32.89 18.53
C LYS A 65 -2.84 31.92 18.29
N LEU A 66 -2.58 30.64 18.47
CA LEU A 66 -3.63 29.63 18.41
C LEU A 66 -4.70 29.83 19.48
N VAL A 67 -4.28 30.10 20.75
CA VAL A 67 -5.22 30.40 21.85
C VAL A 67 -6.06 31.64 21.53
N GLU A 68 -5.45 32.71 20.99
CA GLU A 68 -6.16 33.92 20.56
C GLU A 68 -7.20 33.61 19.46
N ALA A 69 -6.80 32.81 18.45
CA ALA A 69 -7.70 32.40 17.37
C ALA A 69 -8.89 31.57 17.89
N PHE A 70 -8.62 30.54 18.69
CA PHE A 70 -9.70 29.70 19.23
C PHE A 70 -10.63 30.42 20.22
N LYS A 71 -10.14 31.39 20.97
CA LYS A 71 -11.02 32.26 21.78
C LYS A 71 -12.03 33.05 20.94
N LYS A 72 -11.69 33.41 19.70
CA LYS A 72 -12.61 34.14 18.81
C LYS A 72 -13.72 33.24 18.25
N VAL A 73 -13.47 31.95 18.11
CA VAL A 73 -14.39 31.03 17.44
C VAL A 73 -15.09 30.02 18.36
N LYS A 74 -14.67 29.89 19.63
CA LYS A 74 -15.20 28.87 20.57
C LYS A 74 -16.70 28.93 20.83
N ASP A 75 -17.30 30.12 20.72
CA ASP A 75 -18.70 30.40 21.05
C ASP A 75 -19.54 30.77 19.80
N ILE A 76 -19.06 30.46 18.61
CA ILE A 76 -19.81 30.70 17.37
C ILE A 76 -21.04 29.78 17.27
N ASP A 77 -22.01 30.17 16.45
CA ASP A 77 -23.28 29.47 16.24
C ASP A 77 -23.42 28.95 14.79
N HIS A 78 -22.35 29.00 14.01
CA HIS A 78 -22.28 28.62 12.60
C HIS A 78 -20.95 27.90 12.30
N PRO A 79 -20.87 27.12 11.21
CA PRO A 79 -19.66 26.35 10.88
C PRO A 79 -18.53 27.25 10.37
N ILE A 80 -17.32 27.04 10.89
CA ILE A 80 -16.13 27.78 10.50
C ILE A 80 -14.94 26.86 10.22
N VAL A 81 -14.10 27.25 9.24
CA VAL A 81 -12.76 26.69 9.03
C VAL A 81 -11.71 27.62 9.62
N VAL A 82 -10.89 27.09 10.53
CA VAL A 82 -9.69 27.75 11.03
C VAL A 82 -8.50 27.14 10.29
N HIS A 83 -7.97 27.87 9.30
CA HIS A 83 -6.83 27.48 8.51
C HIS A 83 -5.54 27.97 9.16
N ILE A 84 -4.75 27.04 9.68
CA ILE A 84 -3.52 27.29 10.42
C ILE A 84 -2.34 26.97 9.50
N HIS A 85 -1.45 27.93 9.27
CA HIS A 85 -0.20 27.71 8.58
C HIS A 85 0.88 27.33 9.59
N SER A 86 1.42 26.12 9.46
CA SER A 86 2.47 25.61 10.33
C SER A 86 3.66 25.09 9.53
N GLU A 87 4.81 24.96 10.15
CA GLU A 87 6.02 24.41 9.54
C GLU A 87 6.18 22.93 9.95
N LYS A 88 6.16 22.02 8.96
CA LYS A 88 6.44 20.61 9.23
C LYS A 88 7.91 20.42 9.64
N GLY A 89 8.13 19.76 10.78
CA GLY A 89 9.47 19.59 11.37
C GLY A 89 9.91 20.75 12.26
N HIS A 90 9.02 21.71 12.58
CA HIS A 90 9.33 22.89 13.39
C HIS A 90 10.09 22.55 14.69
N GLY A 91 11.17 23.29 14.93
CA GLY A 91 12.02 23.10 16.11
C GLY A 91 13.18 22.10 15.92
N TYR A 92 13.23 21.38 14.79
CA TYR A 92 14.32 20.48 14.50
C TYR A 92 14.80 20.62 13.04
N LYS A 93 15.97 21.25 12.88
CA LYS A 93 16.49 21.61 11.54
C LYS A 93 16.57 20.44 10.55
N PRO A 94 17.07 19.23 10.90
CA PRO A 94 17.07 18.11 9.96
C PRO A 94 15.69 17.73 9.43
N ALA A 95 14.63 17.89 10.26
CA ALA A 95 13.25 17.61 9.83
C ALA A 95 12.68 18.72 8.95
N VAL A 96 13.03 19.98 9.19
CA VAL A 96 12.64 21.11 8.34
C VAL A 96 13.29 21.00 6.96
N ASP A 97 14.57 20.61 6.91
CA ASP A 97 15.35 20.50 5.67
C ASP A 97 14.91 19.29 4.81
N ASN A 98 14.32 18.25 5.41
CA ASN A 98 13.90 17.04 4.71
C ASN A 98 12.55 16.51 5.23
N LYS A 99 11.50 17.27 4.99
CA LYS A 99 10.16 17.08 5.53
C LYS A 99 9.53 15.71 5.23
N GLU A 100 9.78 15.15 4.05
CA GLU A 100 9.26 13.83 3.64
C GLU A 100 9.92 12.71 4.45
N ASN A 101 11.25 12.72 4.58
CA ASN A 101 11.99 11.70 5.32
C ASN A 101 11.68 11.72 6.82
N TRP A 102 11.31 12.88 7.36
CA TRP A 102 11.01 13.07 8.77
C TRP A 102 9.52 13.01 9.10
N HIS A 103 8.68 12.56 8.16
CA HIS A 103 7.28 12.28 8.48
C HIS A 103 7.17 11.17 9.55
N TRP A 104 8.01 10.16 9.44
CA TRP A 104 8.21 9.09 10.42
C TRP A 104 9.70 8.72 10.44
N SER A 105 10.24 8.40 11.61
CA SER A 105 11.65 8.04 11.73
C SER A 105 11.87 6.89 12.73
N MET A 106 12.83 6.02 12.42
CA MET A 106 13.41 5.10 13.39
C MET A 106 14.19 5.88 14.46
N PRO A 107 14.56 5.28 15.60
CA PRO A 107 15.40 5.94 16.62
C PRO A 107 16.67 6.55 16.01
N PHE A 108 16.92 7.82 16.30
CA PHE A 108 18.00 8.60 15.71
C PHE A 108 18.80 9.36 16.78
N ASN A 109 19.97 9.87 16.40
CA ASN A 109 20.79 10.77 17.20
C ASN A 109 20.29 12.19 17.02
N ILE A 110 19.96 12.87 18.12
CA ILE A 110 19.31 14.19 18.07
C ILE A 110 20.27 15.28 17.55
N GLU A 111 21.57 15.07 17.68
CA GLU A 111 22.61 16.02 17.31
C GLU A 111 22.72 16.22 15.80
N ASP A 112 22.57 15.15 15.03
CA ASP A 112 22.80 15.14 13.57
C ASP A 112 21.71 14.48 12.73
N GLY A 113 20.73 13.84 13.39
CA GLY A 113 19.62 13.13 12.72
C GLY A 113 20.02 11.76 12.16
N SER A 114 21.23 11.25 12.42
CA SER A 114 21.66 9.93 11.96
C SER A 114 20.87 8.81 12.66
N LEU A 115 20.46 7.78 11.92
CA LEU A 115 19.73 6.63 12.49
C LEU A 115 20.66 5.84 13.43
N LYS A 116 20.15 5.45 14.61
CA LYS A 116 20.92 4.68 15.61
C LYS A 116 21.15 3.23 15.20
N ASN A 117 20.19 2.65 14.48
CA ASN A 117 20.26 1.27 14.01
C ASN A 117 19.94 1.26 12.52
N LEU A 118 20.96 1.23 11.69
CA LEU A 118 20.80 0.88 10.28
C LEU A 118 20.82 -0.65 10.22
N SER A 119 19.68 -1.29 10.21
CA SER A 119 19.57 -2.64 9.71
C SER A 119 19.82 -2.59 8.21
N GLY A 120 21.08 -2.76 7.80
CA GLY A 120 21.48 -2.83 6.40
C GLY A 120 21.02 -4.16 5.81
N GLY A 121 19.73 -4.30 5.50
CA GLY A 121 19.18 -5.43 4.79
C GLY A 121 18.47 -4.97 3.52
N GLU A 122 18.26 -5.90 2.60
CA GLU A 122 17.42 -5.68 1.44
C GLU A 122 15.98 -5.37 1.87
N ASN A 123 15.32 -4.52 1.10
CA ASN A 123 13.91 -4.18 1.30
C ASN A 123 13.15 -4.51 0.02
N ILE A 124 12.24 -5.46 0.10
CA ILE A 124 11.52 -6.00 -1.05
C ILE A 124 10.68 -4.94 -1.77
N SER A 125 10.10 -3.99 -1.04
CA SER A 125 9.28 -2.92 -1.63
C SER A 125 10.14 -1.92 -2.40
N LEU A 126 11.34 -1.60 -1.89
CA LEU A 126 12.30 -0.74 -2.60
C LEU A 126 12.84 -1.42 -3.86
N MET A 127 13.18 -2.72 -3.76
CA MET A 127 13.66 -3.53 -4.89
C MET A 127 12.59 -3.64 -5.98
N LEU A 128 11.31 -3.81 -5.58
CA LEU A 128 10.18 -3.84 -6.52
C LEU A 128 10.01 -2.50 -7.22
N GLY A 129 10.13 -1.38 -6.49
CA GLY A 129 10.09 -0.04 -7.08
C GLY A 129 11.20 0.20 -8.10
N ASP A 130 12.41 -0.27 -7.82
CA ASP A 130 13.55 -0.20 -8.76
C ASP A 130 13.29 -1.02 -10.02
N TRP A 131 12.76 -2.23 -9.86
CA TRP A 131 12.40 -3.10 -10.99
C TRP A 131 11.30 -2.46 -11.85
N LEU A 132 10.23 -1.93 -11.25
CA LEU A 132 9.15 -1.25 -11.98
C LEU A 132 9.67 -0.04 -12.75
N LEU A 133 10.56 0.76 -12.14
CA LEU A 133 11.18 1.91 -12.82
C LEU A 133 11.99 1.47 -14.06
N ASP A 134 12.66 0.33 -14.00
CA ASP A 134 13.38 -0.21 -15.14
C ASP A 134 12.43 -0.77 -16.22
N GLU A 135 11.31 -1.38 -15.84
CA GLU A 135 10.29 -1.83 -16.82
C GLU A 135 9.58 -0.66 -17.49
N MET A 136 9.36 0.46 -16.81
CA MET A 136 8.80 1.69 -17.41
C MET A 136 9.63 2.21 -18.60
N LYS A 137 10.93 1.97 -18.62
CA LYS A 137 11.80 2.32 -19.74
C LYS A 137 11.53 1.49 -21.01
N ARG A 138 10.89 0.33 -20.84
CA ARG A 138 10.58 -0.63 -21.91
C ARG A 138 9.11 -0.60 -22.32
N ASP A 139 8.23 -0.19 -21.38
CA ASP A 139 6.79 -0.12 -21.59
C ASP A 139 6.26 1.27 -21.22
N GLU A 140 5.97 2.08 -22.25
CA GLU A 140 5.40 3.43 -22.08
C GLU A 140 3.97 3.42 -21.49
N LYS A 141 3.28 2.27 -21.48
CA LYS A 141 1.93 2.10 -20.93
C LYS A 141 1.94 1.72 -19.45
N LEU A 142 3.08 1.30 -18.92
CA LEU A 142 3.24 0.96 -17.52
C LEU A 142 3.19 2.24 -16.67
N VAL A 143 2.29 2.26 -15.69
CA VAL A 143 2.10 3.39 -14.79
C VAL A 143 2.07 2.90 -13.35
N ALA A 144 2.97 3.42 -12.53
CA ALA A 144 2.92 3.19 -11.08
C ALA A 144 2.01 4.23 -10.42
N ILE A 145 1.14 3.76 -9.53
CA ILE A 145 0.23 4.59 -8.75
C ILE A 145 0.56 4.41 -7.27
N ALA A 146 0.61 5.50 -6.52
CA ALA A 146 0.77 5.54 -5.07
C ALA A 146 -0.34 6.38 -4.44
N ALA A 147 -0.61 6.12 -3.14
CA ALA A 147 -1.57 6.89 -2.36
C ALA A 147 -0.89 7.54 -1.14
N GLY A 148 -0.12 8.62 -1.39
CA GLY A 148 0.43 9.50 -0.36
C GLY A 148 1.75 9.05 0.30
N VAL A 149 2.23 7.82 0.06
CA VAL A 149 3.48 7.29 0.65
C VAL A 149 4.45 6.72 -0.41
N PRO A 150 4.74 7.44 -1.48
CA PRO A 150 5.48 6.90 -2.62
C PRO A 150 6.85 6.35 -2.26
N ARG A 151 7.53 6.93 -1.27
CA ARG A 151 8.85 6.49 -0.82
C ARG A 151 8.85 5.06 -0.26
N CYS A 152 7.77 4.66 0.42
CA CYS A 152 7.64 3.31 0.96
C CYS A 152 7.53 2.25 -0.14
N TYR A 153 7.18 2.66 -1.35
CA TYR A 153 7.04 1.81 -2.54
C TYR A 153 8.25 1.91 -3.47
N GLY A 154 9.34 2.48 -2.99
CA GLY A 154 10.57 2.62 -3.76
C GLY A 154 10.65 3.88 -4.62
N TYR A 155 9.68 4.80 -4.54
CA TYR A 155 9.66 6.04 -5.32
C TYR A 155 9.98 7.25 -4.44
N ASP A 156 11.26 7.47 -4.16
CA ASP A 156 11.75 8.74 -3.64
C ASP A 156 11.60 9.87 -4.70
N LYS A 157 11.94 11.09 -4.33
CA LYS A 157 11.79 12.25 -5.21
C LYS A 157 12.50 12.08 -6.55
N GLU A 158 13.73 11.57 -6.53
CA GLU A 158 14.54 11.39 -7.75
C GLU A 158 13.91 10.35 -8.68
N LYS A 159 13.44 9.23 -8.16
CA LYS A 159 12.78 8.18 -8.95
C LYS A 159 11.43 8.64 -9.49
N ARG A 160 10.67 9.45 -8.73
CA ARG A 160 9.44 10.08 -9.24
C ARG A 160 9.72 11.01 -10.42
N GLU A 161 10.81 11.80 -10.36
CA GLU A 161 11.24 12.66 -11.47
C GLU A 161 11.69 11.82 -12.68
N GLN A 162 12.38 10.70 -12.49
CA GLN A 162 12.77 9.79 -13.56
C GLN A 162 11.57 9.10 -14.21
N ALA A 163 10.60 8.65 -13.44
CA ALA A 163 9.37 8.04 -13.94
C ALA A 163 8.46 9.04 -14.68
N GLY A 164 8.49 10.31 -14.28
CA GLY A 164 7.76 11.39 -14.92
C GLY A 164 6.25 11.10 -14.99
N LYS A 165 5.69 11.03 -16.21
CA LYS A 165 4.25 10.80 -16.42
C LYS A 165 3.79 9.37 -16.11
N GLN A 166 4.72 8.43 -15.97
CA GLN A 166 4.43 7.05 -15.62
C GLN A 166 4.33 6.82 -14.11
N PHE A 167 4.45 7.88 -13.31
CA PHE A 167 4.20 7.86 -11.87
C PHE A 167 3.08 8.83 -11.51
N ILE A 168 2.11 8.35 -10.73
CA ILE A 168 0.98 9.15 -10.23
C ILE A 168 0.86 8.95 -8.72
N ASP A 169 0.89 10.03 -7.96
CA ASP A 169 0.51 10.05 -6.55
C ASP A 169 -0.85 10.73 -6.41
N VAL A 170 -1.86 10.00 -5.99
CA VAL A 170 -3.21 10.52 -5.78
C VAL A 170 -3.38 11.23 -4.43
N GLY A 171 -2.32 11.26 -3.61
CA GLY A 171 -2.42 11.68 -2.21
C GLY A 171 -3.03 10.54 -1.36
N ILE A 172 -3.47 10.84 -0.14
CA ILE A 172 -4.10 9.84 0.74
C ILE A 172 -5.55 9.64 0.28
N ALA A 173 -5.70 8.92 -0.84
CA ALA A 173 -6.95 8.64 -1.53
C ALA A 173 -6.89 7.29 -2.25
N GLU A 174 -6.78 6.22 -1.48
CA GLU A 174 -6.60 4.84 -1.97
C GLU A 174 -7.79 4.40 -2.82
N GLU A 175 -8.99 4.87 -2.49
CA GLU A 175 -10.21 4.62 -3.25
C GLU A 175 -10.10 5.18 -4.68
N GLU A 176 -9.56 6.40 -4.83
CA GLU A 176 -9.31 7.02 -6.13
C GLU A 176 -8.25 6.26 -6.91
N ALA A 177 -7.20 5.77 -6.23
CA ALA A 177 -6.13 4.98 -6.86
C ALA A 177 -6.67 3.74 -7.55
N VAL A 178 -7.59 3.00 -6.91
CA VAL A 178 -8.22 1.81 -7.50
C VAL A 178 -9.11 2.18 -8.69
N ALA A 179 -9.97 3.19 -8.54
CA ALA A 179 -10.84 3.65 -9.62
C ALA A 179 -10.03 4.17 -10.83
N LEU A 180 -8.96 4.91 -10.57
CA LEU A 180 -8.02 5.39 -11.58
C LEU A 180 -7.33 4.22 -12.31
N ALA A 181 -6.78 3.25 -11.56
CA ALA A 181 -6.14 2.06 -12.13
C ALA A 181 -7.11 1.31 -13.04
N SER A 182 -8.34 1.06 -12.59
CA SER A 182 -9.38 0.42 -13.39
C SER A 182 -9.66 1.18 -14.69
N GLY A 183 -9.85 2.52 -14.60
CA GLY A 183 -10.09 3.38 -15.76
C GLY A 183 -8.94 3.40 -16.75
N MET A 184 -7.69 3.41 -16.27
CA MET A 184 -6.48 3.37 -17.09
C MET A 184 -6.33 2.01 -17.79
N ALA A 185 -6.54 0.90 -17.08
CA ALA A 185 -6.51 -0.45 -17.64
C ALA A 185 -7.57 -0.60 -18.74
N LYS A 186 -8.78 -0.06 -18.54
CA LYS A 186 -9.85 -0.01 -19.56
C LYS A 186 -9.40 0.67 -20.86
N ARG A 187 -8.45 1.59 -20.79
CA ARG A 187 -7.91 2.34 -21.94
C ARG A 187 -6.60 1.75 -22.47
N GLY A 188 -6.19 0.58 -21.98
CA GLY A 188 -5.03 -0.17 -22.44
C GLY A 188 -3.69 0.30 -21.86
N ALA A 189 -3.71 0.99 -20.73
CA ALA A 189 -2.53 1.18 -19.89
C ALA A 189 -2.31 -0.06 -19.00
N HIS A 190 -1.10 -0.20 -18.45
CA HIS A 190 -0.72 -1.25 -17.52
C HIS A 190 -0.48 -0.62 -16.13
N PRO A 191 -1.56 -0.29 -15.38
CA PRO A 191 -1.41 0.35 -14.07
C PRO A 191 -1.02 -0.66 -13.01
N VAL A 192 -0.07 -0.25 -12.15
CA VAL A 192 0.35 -0.97 -10.95
C VAL A 192 0.14 -0.05 -9.75
N PHE A 193 -0.84 -0.36 -8.92
CA PHE A 193 -1.07 0.35 -7.67
C PHE A 193 -0.42 -0.40 -6.52
N SER A 194 0.48 0.26 -5.81
CA SER A 194 1.17 -0.31 -4.65
C SER A 194 0.76 0.44 -3.38
N ASP A 195 0.33 -0.33 -2.36
CA ASP A 195 0.00 0.22 -1.06
C ASP A 195 0.16 -0.82 0.05
N PHE A 196 0.20 -0.37 1.31
CA PHE A 196 0.20 -1.28 2.45
C PHE A 196 -1.15 -2.02 2.57
N ALA A 197 -1.07 -3.30 2.94
CA ALA A 197 -2.24 -4.17 3.11
C ALA A 197 -3.32 -3.55 4.03
N THR A 198 -2.90 -2.81 5.06
CA THR A 198 -3.83 -2.13 5.97
C THR A 198 -4.64 -1.03 5.27
N PHE A 199 -4.06 -0.34 4.28
CA PHE A 199 -4.73 0.75 3.56
C PHE A 199 -5.66 0.24 2.47
N PHE A 200 -5.40 -0.95 1.91
CA PHE A 200 -6.33 -1.62 1.02
C PHE A 200 -7.71 -1.87 1.65
N GLN A 201 -7.84 -1.85 2.97
CA GLN A 201 -9.14 -1.98 3.63
C GLN A 201 -10.11 -0.85 3.25
N ARG A 202 -9.61 0.34 2.91
CA ARG A 202 -10.43 1.47 2.45
C ARG A 202 -10.96 1.30 1.04
N THR A 203 -10.37 0.42 0.25
CA THR A 203 -10.64 0.27 -1.18
C THR A 203 -11.56 -0.91 -1.50
N TYR A 204 -12.11 -1.58 -0.49
CA TYR A 204 -12.86 -2.82 -0.70
C TYR A 204 -14.03 -2.64 -1.68
N ASP A 205 -14.78 -1.56 -1.55
CA ASP A 205 -15.89 -1.25 -2.46
C ASP A 205 -15.39 -0.98 -3.88
N GLN A 206 -14.35 -0.18 -4.06
CA GLN A 206 -13.78 0.14 -5.37
C GLN A 206 -13.17 -1.10 -6.04
N LEU A 207 -12.51 -1.98 -5.28
CA LEU A 207 -12.03 -3.26 -5.80
C LEU A 207 -13.18 -4.15 -6.28
N CYS A 208 -14.32 -4.13 -5.59
CA CYS A 208 -15.52 -4.86 -6.01
C CYS A 208 -16.23 -4.20 -7.20
N GLN A 209 -16.59 -2.92 -7.08
CA GLN A 209 -17.48 -2.22 -8.01
C GLN A 209 -16.74 -1.64 -9.22
N ASP A 210 -15.64 -0.92 -8.96
CA ASP A 210 -14.93 -0.21 -10.03
C ASP A 210 -14.00 -1.12 -10.82
N LEU A 211 -13.40 -2.13 -10.17
CA LEU A 211 -12.44 -3.04 -10.80
C LEU A 211 -13.08 -4.37 -11.21
N ALA A 212 -13.51 -5.18 -10.24
CA ALA A 212 -13.85 -6.59 -10.45
C ALA A 212 -15.12 -6.79 -11.31
N VAL A 213 -16.15 -5.98 -11.06
CA VAL A 213 -17.39 -6.00 -11.89
C VAL A 213 -17.09 -5.59 -13.33
N ASN A 214 -16.16 -4.67 -13.55
CA ASN A 214 -15.75 -4.20 -14.87
C ASN A 214 -14.77 -5.15 -15.57
N GLY A 215 -14.09 -6.05 -14.83
CA GLY A 215 -13.12 -6.99 -15.36
C GLY A 215 -11.90 -6.31 -16.01
N ASN A 216 -11.48 -5.17 -15.51
CA ASN A 216 -10.36 -4.40 -16.07
C ASN A 216 -9.02 -4.96 -15.55
N PRO A 217 -8.04 -5.28 -16.42
CA PRO A 217 -6.76 -5.86 -16.01
C PRO A 217 -5.85 -4.79 -15.39
N ALA A 218 -5.75 -4.78 -14.08
CA ALA A 218 -4.84 -3.93 -13.32
C ALA A 218 -4.08 -4.75 -12.28
N VAL A 219 -2.91 -4.29 -11.85
CA VAL A 219 -2.06 -4.96 -10.88
C VAL A 219 -2.05 -4.18 -9.55
N PHE A 220 -2.15 -4.91 -8.44
CA PHE A 220 -2.22 -4.37 -7.09
C PHE A 220 -1.17 -5.01 -6.21
N ASN A 221 -0.14 -4.27 -5.81
CA ASN A 221 0.89 -4.73 -4.89
C ASN A 221 0.46 -4.48 -3.46
N VAL A 222 0.13 -5.56 -2.75
CA VAL A 222 -0.32 -5.54 -1.36
C VAL A 222 0.90 -5.66 -0.46
N LEU A 223 1.46 -4.51 -0.07
CA LEU A 223 2.73 -4.41 0.63
C LEU A 223 2.59 -4.66 2.13
N GLY A 224 3.64 -5.17 2.73
CA GLY A 224 3.68 -5.46 4.16
C GLY A 224 2.78 -6.61 4.59
N ALA A 225 2.16 -7.30 3.65
CA ALA A 225 1.16 -8.34 3.87
C ALA A 225 1.78 -9.60 4.47
N SER A 226 1.94 -9.63 5.79
CA SER A 226 2.56 -10.73 6.51
C SER A 226 2.26 -10.62 8.00
N ILE A 227 2.47 -11.70 8.76
CA ILE A 227 2.49 -11.65 10.23
C ILE A 227 3.74 -10.91 10.77
N TYR A 228 4.69 -10.60 9.91
CA TYR A 228 5.82 -9.74 10.26
C TYR A 228 5.47 -8.26 10.30
N GLY A 229 4.34 -7.82 9.78
CA GLY A 229 3.83 -6.47 9.64
C GLY A 229 4.44 -5.39 10.54
N MET A 230 4.07 -4.17 10.34
CA MET A 230 4.56 -3.07 11.17
C MET A 230 4.11 -3.25 12.63
N ASN A 231 4.97 -2.93 13.60
CA ASN A 231 4.69 -3.03 15.04
C ASN A 231 3.79 -1.87 15.52
N ASP A 232 2.71 -1.59 14.78
CA ASP A 232 1.78 -0.50 15.05
C ASP A 232 0.34 -1.00 14.92
N PHE A 233 -0.52 -0.59 15.82
CA PHE A 233 -1.94 -0.96 15.83
C PHE A 233 -2.68 -0.58 14.54
N THR A 234 -2.24 0.47 13.86
CA THR A 234 -2.85 0.98 12.63
C THR A 234 -2.28 0.35 11.36
N HIS A 235 -1.15 -0.37 11.45
CA HIS A 235 -0.41 -0.92 10.32
C HIS A 235 -0.14 -2.42 10.46
N ILE A 236 -1.11 -3.18 10.96
CA ILE A 236 -0.93 -4.62 11.26
C ILE A 236 -0.74 -5.44 9.97
N CYS A 237 -1.40 -5.08 8.88
CA CYS A 237 -1.20 -5.65 7.54
C CYS A 237 -1.45 -7.17 7.37
N PHE A 238 -2.25 -7.83 8.22
CA PHE A 238 -2.47 -9.27 8.12
C PHE A 238 -3.92 -9.70 7.79
N PHE A 239 -4.82 -8.74 7.52
CA PHE A 239 -6.20 -9.02 7.12
C PHE A 239 -6.38 -9.12 5.60
N ASP A 240 -5.31 -9.05 4.86
CA ASP A 240 -5.28 -9.02 3.40
C ASP A 240 -5.92 -10.24 2.76
N ILE A 241 -5.58 -11.45 3.21
CA ILE A 241 -6.07 -12.69 2.62
C ILE A 241 -7.60 -12.79 2.65
N PRO A 242 -8.29 -12.72 3.82
CA PRO A 242 -9.74 -12.83 3.84
C PRO A 242 -10.44 -11.68 3.11
N MET A 243 -9.85 -10.49 3.08
CA MET A 243 -10.43 -9.33 2.41
C MET A 243 -10.38 -9.48 0.89
N ILE A 244 -9.20 -9.77 0.32
CA ILE A 244 -8.99 -9.78 -1.13
C ILE A 244 -9.54 -11.07 -1.75
N SER A 245 -9.39 -12.22 -1.08
CA SER A 245 -9.84 -13.50 -1.62
C SER A 245 -11.35 -13.62 -1.81
N HIS A 246 -12.16 -12.74 -1.20
CA HIS A 246 -13.61 -12.70 -1.38
C HIS A 246 -14.06 -11.87 -2.58
N ILE A 247 -13.15 -11.12 -3.21
CA ILE A 247 -13.50 -10.27 -4.35
C ILE A 247 -13.51 -11.11 -5.63
N PRO A 248 -14.68 -11.29 -6.30
CA PRO A 248 -14.74 -12.06 -7.54
C PRO A 248 -13.87 -11.43 -8.64
N ASN A 249 -13.25 -12.25 -9.48
CA ASN A 249 -12.42 -11.82 -10.61
C ASN A 249 -11.13 -11.06 -10.23
N LEU A 250 -10.81 -10.94 -8.95
CA LEU A 250 -9.51 -10.48 -8.48
C LEU A 250 -8.70 -11.70 -8.02
N HIS A 251 -7.60 -11.99 -8.74
CA HIS A 251 -6.77 -13.14 -8.44
C HIS A 251 -5.59 -12.71 -7.57
N TYR A 252 -5.41 -13.39 -6.44
CA TYR A 252 -4.44 -12.99 -5.43
C TYR A 252 -3.27 -13.98 -5.38
N LEU A 253 -2.09 -13.51 -5.77
CA LEU A 253 -0.84 -14.29 -5.83
C LEU A 253 0.01 -14.07 -4.56
N ALA A 254 0.77 -15.09 -4.14
CA ALA A 254 1.66 -15.05 -2.99
C ALA A 254 3.02 -15.66 -3.34
N PRO A 255 3.99 -14.87 -3.80
CA PRO A 255 5.32 -15.34 -4.16
C PRO A 255 6.10 -15.83 -2.93
N THR A 256 6.93 -16.86 -3.14
CA THR A 256 7.77 -17.48 -2.11
C THR A 256 9.13 -16.81 -1.96
N SER A 257 9.59 -16.11 -2.99
CA SER A 257 10.87 -15.40 -3.04
C SER A 257 10.76 -14.11 -3.85
N TYR A 258 11.82 -13.31 -3.83
CA TYR A 258 11.91 -12.11 -4.67
C TYR A 258 11.86 -12.45 -6.16
N GLU A 259 12.53 -13.51 -6.58
CA GLU A 259 12.57 -13.95 -7.99
C GLU A 259 11.19 -14.42 -8.47
N GLU A 260 10.41 -15.11 -7.62
CA GLU A 260 9.02 -15.48 -7.94
C GLU A 260 8.12 -14.23 -7.99
N LEU A 261 8.33 -13.25 -7.07
CA LEU A 261 7.64 -11.96 -7.13
C LEU A 261 7.84 -11.29 -8.49
N ILE A 262 9.08 -11.18 -8.94
CA ILE A 262 9.38 -10.55 -10.24
C ILE A 262 8.80 -11.35 -11.41
N ALA A 263 8.78 -12.67 -11.34
CA ALA A 263 8.15 -13.51 -12.37
C ALA A 263 6.63 -13.28 -12.43
N MET A 264 5.96 -13.21 -11.27
CA MET A 264 4.52 -12.91 -11.16
C MET A 264 4.20 -11.50 -11.65
N GLU A 265 4.98 -10.49 -11.23
CA GLU A 265 4.84 -9.10 -11.69
C GLU A 265 4.97 -8.99 -13.20
N LYS A 266 6.03 -9.58 -13.75
CA LYS A 266 6.28 -9.57 -15.19
C LYS A 266 5.14 -10.19 -15.97
N TRP A 267 4.58 -11.30 -15.49
CA TRP A 267 3.39 -11.89 -16.10
C TRP A 267 2.18 -10.97 -15.95
N ALA A 268 1.93 -10.43 -14.73
CA ALA A 268 0.76 -9.64 -14.44
C ALA A 268 0.66 -8.35 -15.27
N ILE A 269 1.76 -7.63 -15.48
CA ILE A 269 1.78 -6.40 -16.30
C ILE A 269 1.70 -6.67 -17.82
N ASN A 270 2.01 -7.88 -18.28
CA ASN A 270 2.04 -8.23 -19.72
C ASN A 270 0.79 -9.00 -20.19
N GLN A 271 -0.19 -9.26 -19.30
CA GLN A 271 -1.47 -9.87 -19.67
C GLN A 271 -2.59 -8.82 -19.62
N ASP A 272 -3.68 -9.03 -20.37
CA ASP A 272 -4.79 -8.09 -20.54
C ASP A 272 -6.16 -8.68 -20.11
N LYS A 273 -6.15 -9.78 -19.38
CA LYS A 273 -7.35 -10.58 -19.10
C LYS A 273 -7.81 -10.53 -17.63
N TYR A 274 -6.87 -10.48 -16.70
CA TYR A 274 -7.17 -10.66 -15.28
C TYR A 274 -6.78 -9.45 -14.44
N SER A 275 -7.59 -9.12 -13.43
CA SER A 275 -7.17 -8.25 -12.33
C SER A 275 -6.33 -9.07 -11.36
N ILE A 276 -5.13 -8.60 -11.04
CA ILE A 276 -4.16 -9.35 -10.23
C ILE A 276 -3.78 -8.54 -8.99
N ALA A 277 -3.89 -9.16 -7.82
CA ALA A 277 -3.24 -8.71 -6.61
C ALA A 277 -2.01 -9.58 -6.33
N ILE A 278 -0.91 -9.00 -5.87
CA ILE A 278 0.32 -9.70 -5.52
C ILE A 278 0.68 -9.36 -4.08
N ARG A 279 0.85 -10.39 -3.27
CA ARG A 279 1.20 -10.28 -1.86
C ARG A 279 2.69 -10.04 -1.71
N VAL A 280 3.07 -8.83 -1.28
CA VAL A 280 4.47 -8.46 -1.04
C VAL A 280 4.72 -8.46 0.47
N PRO A 281 5.41 -9.47 1.00
CA PRO A 281 5.56 -9.61 2.45
C PRO A 281 6.56 -8.61 3.03
N GLU A 282 6.40 -8.29 4.30
CA GLU A 282 7.42 -7.62 5.10
C GLU A 282 8.37 -8.66 5.73
N GLY A 283 9.54 -8.23 6.16
CA GLY A 283 10.54 -9.06 6.81
C GLY A 283 11.75 -9.34 5.93
N PRO A 284 12.58 -10.33 6.27
CA PRO A 284 13.76 -10.66 5.50
C PRO A 284 13.41 -11.06 4.06
N VAL A 285 14.14 -10.51 3.09
CA VAL A 285 14.00 -10.92 1.69
C VAL A 285 14.48 -12.34 1.53
N VAL A 286 13.64 -13.16 0.92
CA VAL A 286 13.98 -14.55 0.60
C VAL A 286 14.38 -14.62 -0.87
N HIS A 287 15.57 -15.14 -1.15
CA HIS A 287 16.06 -15.40 -2.50
C HIS A 287 16.02 -16.90 -2.84
N SER A 288 15.83 -17.21 -4.09
CA SER A 288 15.89 -18.58 -4.59
C SER A 288 16.56 -18.61 -5.95
N CYS A 289 17.29 -19.71 -6.22
CA CYS A 289 17.89 -20.00 -7.51
C CYS A 289 17.02 -20.94 -8.37
N GLU A 290 15.77 -21.21 -7.96
CA GLU A 290 14.85 -22.04 -8.72
C GLU A 290 14.39 -21.32 -9.99
N GLU A 291 14.07 -22.08 -11.03
CA GLU A 291 13.34 -21.56 -12.17
C GLU A 291 11.85 -21.44 -11.81
N TYR A 292 11.29 -20.25 -12.06
CA TYR A 292 9.89 -19.98 -11.85
C TYR A 292 9.10 -20.00 -13.16
N ASP A 293 7.81 -20.27 -13.02
CA ASP A 293 6.89 -20.20 -14.15
C ASP A 293 6.86 -18.79 -14.73
N THR A 294 6.72 -18.68 -16.05
CA THR A 294 6.57 -17.39 -16.74
C THR A 294 5.13 -17.09 -17.11
N ASP A 295 4.22 -18.04 -16.86
CA ASP A 295 2.78 -17.92 -17.08
C ASP A 295 2.03 -18.43 -15.86
N TYR A 296 1.16 -17.58 -15.32
CA TYR A 296 0.30 -17.87 -14.17
C TYR A 296 -1.19 -17.86 -14.57
N SER A 297 -1.52 -18.06 -15.85
CA SER A 297 -2.89 -18.04 -16.35
C SER A 297 -3.70 -19.30 -15.98
N ASP A 298 -3.05 -20.38 -15.53
CA ASP A 298 -3.71 -21.54 -14.94
C ASP A 298 -4.10 -21.23 -13.49
N LEU A 299 -5.21 -20.47 -13.36
CA LEU A 299 -5.61 -19.85 -12.11
C LEU A 299 -5.87 -20.86 -11.00
N ASN A 300 -5.47 -20.48 -9.78
CA ASN A 300 -5.63 -21.28 -8.56
C ASN A 300 -4.91 -22.63 -8.54
N LYS A 301 -3.97 -22.84 -9.47
CA LYS A 301 -3.15 -24.06 -9.47
C LYS A 301 -2.00 -23.97 -8.49
N PHE A 302 -1.92 -24.99 -7.63
CA PHE A 302 -0.85 -25.15 -6.67
C PHE A 302 0.38 -25.79 -7.32
N LYS A 303 1.56 -25.52 -6.77
CA LYS A 303 2.82 -26.18 -7.18
C LYS A 303 3.27 -27.17 -6.10
N MET A 304 3.37 -28.43 -6.46
CA MET A 304 3.97 -29.45 -5.58
C MET A 304 5.49 -29.31 -5.68
N ALA A 305 6.12 -28.82 -4.64
CA ALA A 305 7.57 -28.67 -4.56
C ALA A 305 8.27 -29.96 -4.17
N HIS A 306 7.66 -30.76 -3.30
CA HIS A 306 8.14 -32.09 -2.91
C HIS A 306 6.94 -33.02 -2.70
N ARG A 307 7.06 -34.27 -3.15
CA ARG A 307 6.06 -35.31 -2.95
C ARG A 307 6.52 -36.27 -1.88
N GLY A 308 5.79 -36.32 -0.77
CA GLY A 308 5.96 -37.30 0.31
C GLY A 308 4.73 -38.18 0.48
N GLU A 309 4.63 -38.92 1.59
CA GLU A 309 3.64 -40.00 1.75
C GLU A 309 2.63 -39.79 2.89
N LYS A 310 2.99 -39.12 3.98
CA LYS A 310 2.18 -39.14 5.23
C LYS A 310 1.63 -37.79 5.68
N ILE A 311 2.31 -36.72 5.35
CA ILE A 311 1.99 -35.35 5.80
C ILE A 311 2.07 -34.45 4.61
N ALA A 312 1.09 -33.53 4.45
CA ALA A 312 1.16 -32.43 3.49
C ALA A 312 1.37 -31.10 4.24
N ILE A 313 2.41 -30.38 3.86
CA ILE A 313 2.73 -29.04 4.34
C ILE A 313 2.34 -28.06 3.24
N ILE A 314 1.34 -27.21 3.51
CA ILE A 314 0.96 -26.11 2.62
C ILE A 314 1.57 -24.84 3.19
N ALA A 315 2.54 -24.26 2.49
CA ALA A 315 3.30 -23.12 2.98
C ALA A 315 3.13 -21.91 2.04
N VAL A 316 2.60 -20.83 2.59
CA VAL A 316 2.15 -19.65 1.82
C VAL A 316 3.24 -18.59 1.75
N GLY A 317 3.55 -18.13 0.54
CA GLY A 317 4.39 -16.97 0.29
C GLY A 317 5.78 -17.11 0.94
N ASN A 318 6.27 -16.06 1.56
CA ASN A 318 7.59 -16.05 2.22
C ASN A 318 7.74 -17.04 3.39
N PHE A 319 6.66 -17.68 3.86
CA PHE A 319 6.73 -18.79 4.80
C PHE A 319 7.05 -20.13 4.15
N PHE A 320 7.13 -20.19 2.82
CA PHE A 320 7.47 -21.43 2.10
C PHE A 320 8.81 -22.02 2.57
N TYR A 321 9.84 -21.21 2.80
CA TYR A 321 11.13 -21.65 3.30
C TYR A 321 11.06 -22.27 4.71
N LYS A 322 10.10 -21.81 5.54
CA LYS A 322 9.84 -22.43 6.87
C LYS A 322 9.16 -23.79 6.71
N GLY A 323 8.24 -23.90 5.75
CA GLY A 323 7.63 -25.17 5.37
C GLY A 323 8.68 -26.18 4.92
N GLU A 324 9.64 -25.75 4.10
CA GLU A 324 10.77 -26.58 3.68
C GLU A 324 11.66 -27.00 4.86
N ALA A 325 11.96 -26.09 5.78
CA ALA A 325 12.73 -26.41 6.98
C ALA A 325 12.01 -27.46 7.86
N VAL A 326 10.68 -27.35 8.00
CA VAL A 326 9.86 -28.35 8.71
C VAL A 326 9.90 -29.70 7.99
N ARG A 327 9.75 -29.72 6.65
CA ARG A 327 9.86 -30.93 5.84
C ARG A 327 11.19 -31.65 6.07
N LEU A 328 12.30 -30.89 6.03
CA LEU A 328 13.64 -31.43 6.25
C LEU A 328 13.83 -31.97 7.68
N ALA A 329 13.27 -31.31 8.68
CA ALA A 329 13.29 -31.80 10.06
C ALA A 329 12.52 -33.11 10.21
N LEU A 330 11.32 -33.22 9.62
CA LEU A 330 10.53 -34.46 9.59
C LEU A 330 11.26 -35.60 8.88
N ALA A 331 11.97 -35.29 7.79
CA ALA A 331 12.76 -36.30 7.06
C ALA A 331 13.87 -36.89 7.93
N ASN A 332 14.49 -36.11 8.82
CA ASN A 332 15.46 -36.62 9.78
C ASN A 332 14.84 -37.63 10.80
N ASP A 333 13.54 -37.50 11.04
CA ASP A 333 12.77 -38.42 11.88
C ASP A 333 12.14 -39.58 11.08
N GLY A 334 12.51 -39.73 9.81
CA GLY A 334 12.03 -40.77 8.90
C GLY A 334 10.61 -40.55 8.39
N ILE A 335 10.14 -39.30 8.41
CA ILE A 335 8.83 -38.91 7.88
C ILE A 335 9.05 -38.10 6.58
N ASP A 336 8.66 -38.67 5.46
CA ASP A 336 8.69 -37.97 4.17
C ASP A 336 7.37 -37.18 3.99
N ALA A 337 7.47 -35.86 4.10
CA ALA A 337 6.32 -34.96 4.01
C ALA A 337 6.23 -34.28 2.63
N THR A 338 5.03 -34.22 2.08
CA THR A 338 4.73 -33.41 0.87
C THR A 338 4.85 -31.92 1.19
N LEU A 339 5.45 -31.13 0.28
CA LEU A 339 5.49 -29.66 0.39
C LEU A 339 4.79 -29.04 -0.82
N ILE A 340 3.82 -28.17 -0.53
CA ILE A 340 2.98 -27.52 -1.53
C ILE A 340 3.11 -26.00 -1.40
N ASN A 341 3.39 -25.33 -2.52
CA ASN A 341 3.25 -23.89 -2.69
C ASN A 341 1.88 -23.60 -3.33
N PRO A 342 0.92 -22.97 -2.62
CA PRO A 342 -0.40 -22.70 -3.18
C PRO A 342 -0.36 -21.62 -4.27
N ARG A 343 0.63 -20.74 -4.29
CA ARG A 343 0.79 -19.60 -5.22
C ARG A 343 -0.38 -18.63 -5.25
N TYR A 344 -1.61 -19.13 -5.21
CA TYR A 344 -2.87 -18.37 -5.22
C TYR A 344 -3.56 -18.41 -3.87
N LEU A 345 -4.18 -17.29 -3.51
CA LEU A 345 -4.97 -17.12 -2.29
C LEU A 345 -6.45 -16.82 -2.56
N SER A 346 -6.81 -16.68 -3.85
CA SER A 346 -8.18 -16.38 -4.31
C SER A 346 -9.01 -17.62 -4.66
N GLY A 347 -8.47 -18.80 -4.46
CA GLY A 347 -9.13 -20.07 -4.72
C GLY A 347 -8.27 -21.25 -4.27
N VAL A 348 -8.75 -22.45 -4.53
CA VAL A 348 -8.10 -23.70 -4.13
C VAL A 348 -7.92 -24.63 -5.33
N ASP A 349 -6.84 -25.39 -5.33
CA ASP A 349 -6.63 -26.49 -6.26
C ASP A 349 -7.21 -27.77 -5.64
N GLU A 350 -8.51 -28.01 -5.91
CA GLU A 350 -9.23 -29.17 -5.37
C GLU A 350 -8.54 -30.48 -5.72
N VAL A 351 -8.06 -30.62 -6.95
CA VAL A 351 -7.37 -31.83 -7.41
C VAL A 351 -6.07 -32.09 -6.63
N MET A 352 -5.32 -31.03 -6.33
CA MET A 352 -4.10 -31.15 -5.54
C MET A 352 -4.42 -31.48 -4.06
N LEU A 353 -5.48 -30.87 -3.51
CA LEU A 353 -5.90 -31.12 -2.13
C LEU A 353 -6.47 -32.53 -1.94
N GLU A 354 -7.32 -33.01 -2.85
CA GLU A 354 -7.83 -34.38 -2.82
C GLU A 354 -6.70 -35.42 -2.83
N ARG A 355 -5.70 -35.20 -3.69
CA ARG A 355 -4.51 -36.08 -3.69
C ARG A 355 -3.71 -36.04 -2.40
N SER A 356 -3.71 -34.92 -1.69
CA SER A 356 -3.05 -34.81 -0.39
C SER A 356 -3.88 -35.48 0.72
N GLU A 357 -5.23 -35.47 0.60
CA GLU A 357 -6.14 -36.12 1.54
C GLU A 357 -6.14 -37.66 1.42
N GLU A 358 -5.83 -38.24 0.27
CA GLU A 358 -5.66 -39.69 0.13
C GLU A 358 -4.66 -40.26 1.13
N HIS A 359 -3.72 -39.43 1.62
CA HIS A 359 -2.77 -39.79 2.66
C HIS A 359 -3.27 -39.57 4.10
N THR A 360 -4.37 -38.82 4.29
CA THR A 360 -4.94 -38.47 5.61
C THR A 360 -6.26 -39.20 5.93
N SER A 361 -6.86 -39.90 4.97
CA SER A 361 -8.18 -40.53 5.09
C SER A 361 -8.27 -41.59 6.21
N GLU A 362 -7.16 -42.14 6.67
CA GLU A 362 -7.15 -43.07 7.82
C GLU A 362 -7.37 -42.40 9.20
N LEU A 363 -7.18 -41.06 9.29
CA LEU A 363 -7.39 -40.32 10.55
C LEU A 363 -8.85 -39.93 10.77
N GLN A 364 -9.62 -39.67 9.71
CA GLN A 364 -11.05 -39.33 9.82
C GLN A 364 -11.94 -40.52 10.15
N SER A 365 -11.52 -41.75 9.86
CA SER A 365 -12.29 -42.95 10.16
C SER A 365 -12.20 -43.42 11.63
N ARG A 366 -11.42 -42.73 12.47
CA ARG A 366 -11.20 -43.10 13.90
C ARG A 366 -11.74 -42.07 14.90
N LEU A 367 -12.45 -41.05 14.46
CA LEU A 367 -13.23 -40.12 15.27
C LEU A 367 -14.73 -40.37 15.07
#